data_b32d243c76e79fc12d98c41ec1f4c743
#
_entry.id   b32d243c76e79fc12d98c41ec1f4c743
#
_cell.length_a   1.000
_cell.length_b   1.000
_cell.length_c   1.000
_cell.angle_alpha   90.00
_cell.angle_beta   90.00
_cell.angle_gamma   90.00
#
_symmetry.space_group_name_H-M   'P 1'
#
loop_
_entity.id
_entity.type
_entity.pdbx_description
1 polymer ?
#
loop_
_entity_poly.entity_id
_entity_poly.type
_entity_poly.pdbx_seq_one_letter_code
_entity_poly.pdbx_strand_id
1 'polypeptide(L)'
;IQIFINCLSQNGANEKTGNPLAPKTIRHHLSFISDIFSYAIKMGMITDNPCQRVFVPKNEQKEKMVYTINEVEQFFRLLKAAPMKYRTFFTLIIYSGFRRSEMLGLEWTDIDFENCIISIKRTSNYTAEKGTYTDTTKTKRSQRSLKLPSIVMRMLKDYQIEQNAEIKSLGNK
;
A
#
# COMPACT_ATOMS: atom_id res chain seq x y z
N ILE A 1 15.18 -24.14 -16.55
CA ILE A 1 14.77 -22.88 -15.89
C ILE A 1 14.83 -21.72 -16.87
N GLN A 2 15.93 -21.53 -17.65
CA GLN A 2 16.05 -20.42 -18.60
C GLN A 2 14.92 -20.43 -19.65
N ILE A 3 14.54 -21.60 -20.19
CA ILE A 3 13.43 -21.73 -21.14
C ILE A 3 12.12 -21.23 -20.51
N PHE A 4 11.83 -21.61 -19.28
CA PHE A 4 10.66 -21.13 -18.54
C PHE A 4 10.66 -19.61 -18.37
N ILE A 5 11.80 -19.02 -17.98
CA ILE A 5 11.95 -17.55 -17.84
C ILE A 5 11.76 -16.85 -19.20
N ASN A 6 12.26 -17.44 -20.29
CA ASN A 6 12.05 -16.91 -21.63
C ASN A 6 10.57 -16.96 -22.04
N CYS A 7 9.84 -18.05 -21.73
CA CYS A 7 8.41 -18.15 -21.99
C CYS A 7 7.62 -17.05 -21.25
N LEU A 8 7.96 -16.76 -20.00
CA LEU A 8 7.31 -15.68 -19.23
C LEU A 8 7.54 -14.28 -19.84
N SER A 9 8.59 -14.13 -20.63
CA SER A 9 8.95 -12.89 -21.32
C SER A 9 8.29 -12.72 -22.70
N GLN A 10 7.51 -13.71 -23.14
CA GLN A 10 6.84 -13.72 -24.45
C GLN A 10 5.39 -13.21 -24.34
N ASN A 11 4.82 -12.81 -25.47
CA ASN A 11 3.40 -12.48 -25.57
C ASN A 11 2.53 -13.70 -25.19
N GLY A 12 1.42 -13.46 -24.52
CA GLY A 12 0.53 -14.48 -24.03
C GLY A 12 0.84 -15.00 -22.61
N ALA A 13 2.00 -14.69 -22.04
CA ALA A 13 2.35 -15.13 -20.70
C ALA A 13 1.46 -14.51 -19.59
N ASN A 14 0.92 -13.33 -19.84
CA ASN A 14 -0.08 -12.70 -18.98
C ASN A 14 -1.49 -13.00 -19.52
N GLU A 15 -2.18 -13.95 -18.93
CA GLU A 15 -3.52 -14.38 -19.35
C GLU A 15 -4.57 -13.25 -19.37
N LYS A 16 -4.40 -12.23 -18.51
CA LYS A 16 -5.36 -11.11 -18.43
C LYS A 16 -5.16 -10.08 -19.53
N THR A 17 -3.94 -9.84 -19.96
CA THR A 17 -3.61 -8.76 -20.88
C THR A 17 -3.06 -9.23 -22.23
N GLY A 18 -2.74 -10.53 -22.37
CA GLY A 18 -2.07 -11.09 -23.54
C GLY A 18 -0.61 -10.64 -23.74
N ASN A 19 -0.07 -9.82 -22.85
CA ASN A 19 1.28 -9.26 -22.94
C ASN A 19 2.33 -10.15 -22.24
N PRO A 20 3.64 -9.89 -22.43
CA PRO A 20 4.68 -10.47 -21.60
C PRO A 20 4.50 -10.11 -20.13
N LEU A 21 4.98 -10.93 -19.22
CA LEU A 21 5.06 -10.54 -17.81
C LEU A 21 6.13 -9.46 -17.60
N ALA A 22 5.84 -8.54 -16.69
CA ALA A 22 6.82 -7.51 -16.31
C ALA A 22 8.10 -8.13 -15.73
N PRO A 23 9.30 -7.58 -16.02
CA PRO A 23 10.56 -8.13 -15.51
C PRO A 23 10.60 -8.33 -14.00
N LYS A 24 9.92 -7.46 -13.25
CA LYS A 24 9.76 -7.62 -11.79
C LYS A 24 8.99 -8.89 -11.43
N THR A 25 7.91 -9.19 -12.13
CA THR A 25 7.09 -10.40 -11.92
C THR A 25 7.90 -11.65 -12.26
N ILE A 26 8.63 -11.63 -13.39
CA ILE A 26 9.54 -12.73 -13.79
C ILE A 26 10.57 -13.00 -12.69
N ARG A 27 11.17 -11.95 -12.10
CA ARG A 27 12.11 -12.10 -10.99
C ARG A 27 11.48 -12.73 -9.76
N HIS A 28 10.21 -12.42 -9.44
CA HIS A 28 9.52 -13.07 -8.33
C HIS A 28 9.33 -14.58 -8.58
N HIS A 29 8.97 -14.97 -9.82
CA HIS A 29 8.90 -16.39 -10.17
C HIS A 29 10.26 -17.08 -10.03
N LEU A 30 11.34 -16.46 -10.53
CA LEU A 30 12.69 -17.01 -10.39
C LEU A 30 13.12 -17.10 -8.92
N SER A 31 12.82 -16.10 -8.10
CA SER A 31 13.12 -16.11 -6.67
C SER A 31 12.42 -17.29 -5.98
N PHE A 32 11.14 -17.50 -6.25
CA PHE A 32 10.38 -18.61 -5.68
C PHE A 32 10.99 -19.98 -6.06
N ILE A 33 11.35 -20.16 -7.34
CA ILE A 33 12.01 -21.40 -7.79
C ILE A 33 13.39 -21.55 -7.13
N SER A 34 14.15 -20.45 -7.02
CA SER A 34 15.45 -20.44 -6.36
C SER A 34 15.36 -20.84 -4.90
N ASP A 35 14.33 -20.42 -4.18
CA ASP A 35 14.10 -20.78 -2.78
C ASP A 35 13.84 -22.29 -2.64
N ILE A 36 13.11 -22.91 -3.59
CA ILE A 36 12.90 -24.36 -3.62
C ILE A 36 14.23 -25.11 -3.81
N PHE A 37 15.07 -24.68 -4.75
CA PHE A 37 16.37 -25.31 -4.97
C PHE A 37 17.34 -25.08 -3.78
N SER A 38 17.26 -23.91 -3.16
CA SER A 38 18.04 -23.62 -1.94
C SER A 38 17.64 -24.56 -0.78
N TYR A 39 16.33 -24.84 -0.66
CA TYR A 39 15.85 -25.84 0.28
C TYR A 39 16.35 -27.26 -0.07
N ALA A 40 16.32 -27.64 -1.35
CA ALA A 40 16.82 -28.94 -1.80
C ALA A 40 18.33 -29.12 -1.52
N ILE A 41 19.14 -28.06 -1.64
CA ILE A 41 20.54 -28.07 -1.22
C ILE A 41 20.66 -28.32 0.29
N LYS A 42 19.85 -27.61 1.08
CA LYS A 42 19.85 -27.77 2.55
C LYS A 42 19.48 -29.19 2.99
N MET A 43 18.63 -29.85 2.20
CA MET A 43 18.25 -31.26 2.41
C MET A 43 19.26 -32.27 1.84
N GLY A 44 20.37 -31.83 1.23
CA GLY A 44 21.37 -32.69 0.62
C GLY A 44 20.91 -33.40 -0.68
N MET A 45 19.80 -32.91 -1.31
CA MET A 45 19.26 -33.53 -2.51
C MET A 45 20.00 -33.12 -3.79
N ILE A 46 20.57 -31.93 -3.81
CA ILE A 46 21.36 -31.36 -4.90
C ILE A 46 22.55 -30.57 -4.34
N THR A 47 23.55 -30.31 -5.16
CA THR A 47 24.79 -29.64 -4.75
C THR A 47 24.83 -28.17 -5.08
N ASP A 48 24.11 -27.72 -6.11
CA ASP A 48 24.10 -26.32 -6.56
C ASP A 48 22.71 -25.86 -6.94
N ASN A 49 22.49 -24.54 -6.92
CA ASN A 49 21.23 -23.93 -7.30
C ASN A 49 21.30 -23.47 -8.77
N PRO A 50 20.57 -24.15 -9.69
CA PRO A 50 20.63 -23.86 -11.10
C PRO A 50 20.03 -22.49 -11.47
N CYS A 51 19.28 -21.84 -10.55
CA CYS A 51 18.75 -20.49 -10.76
C CYS A 51 19.82 -19.41 -10.78
N GLN A 52 21.00 -19.67 -10.20
CA GLN A 52 22.11 -18.70 -10.18
C GLN A 52 22.67 -18.39 -11.58
N ARG A 53 22.43 -19.29 -12.56
CA ARG A 53 22.91 -19.16 -13.95
C ARG A 53 21.85 -18.63 -14.91
N VAL A 54 20.73 -18.13 -14.38
CA VAL A 54 19.59 -17.69 -15.19
C VAL A 54 19.67 -16.20 -15.47
N PHE A 55 19.55 -15.84 -16.74
CA PHE A 55 19.45 -14.45 -17.17
C PHE A 55 18.01 -13.97 -17.14
N VAL A 56 17.76 -12.88 -16.43
CA VAL A 56 16.45 -12.22 -16.35
C VAL A 56 16.49 -10.90 -17.11
N PRO A 57 15.44 -10.55 -17.87
CA PRO A 57 15.37 -9.26 -18.55
C PRO A 57 15.62 -8.10 -17.58
N LYS A 58 16.37 -7.10 -18.02
CA LYS A 58 16.60 -5.88 -17.22
C LYS A 58 15.28 -5.17 -16.98
N ASN A 59 15.09 -4.71 -15.77
CA ASN A 59 13.97 -3.85 -15.43
C ASN A 59 14.35 -2.42 -15.81
N GLU A 60 13.79 -1.89 -16.89
CA GLU A 60 13.89 -0.46 -17.16
C GLU A 60 13.14 0.29 -16.07
N GLN A 61 13.87 0.99 -15.23
CA GLN A 61 13.27 1.87 -14.25
C GLN A 61 12.63 3.05 -14.99
N LYS A 62 11.32 2.98 -15.19
CA LYS A 62 10.57 4.17 -15.60
C LYS A 62 10.62 5.17 -14.46
N GLU A 63 11.05 6.39 -14.75
CA GLU A 63 10.95 7.49 -13.79
C GLU A 63 9.50 7.61 -13.34
N LYS A 64 9.33 7.63 -12.03
CA LYS A 64 7.99 7.84 -11.46
C LYS A 64 7.67 9.32 -11.60
N MET A 65 6.62 9.63 -12.34
CA MET A 65 6.08 10.98 -12.38
C MET A 65 5.60 11.36 -10.97
N VAL A 66 6.09 12.46 -10.47
CA VAL A 66 5.64 13.10 -9.23
C VAL A 66 4.87 14.37 -9.58
N TYR A 67 3.87 14.70 -8.80
CA TYR A 67 3.11 15.92 -9.01
C TYR A 67 3.98 17.16 -8.78
N THR A 68 3.86 18.12 -9.67
CA THR A 68 4.44 19.46 -9.50
C THR A 68 3.66 20.23 -8.42
N ILE A 69 4.27 21.31 -7.91
CA ILE A 69 3.61 22.18 -6.91
C ILE A 69 2.28 22.72 -7.44
N ASN A 70 2.24 23.14 -8.70
CA ASN A 70 1.02 23.67 -9.33
C ASN A 70 -0.10 22.63 -9.41
N GLU A 71 0.23 21.37 -9.74
CA GLU A 71 -0.73 20.27 -9.77
C GLU A 71 -1.25 19.94 -8.37
N VAL A 72 -0.40 19.98 -7.35
CA VAL A 72 -0.82 19.80 -5.95
C VAL A 72 -1.74 20.93 -5.50
N GLU A 73 -1.45 22.19 -5.83
CA GLU A 73 -2.32 23.33 -5.54
C GLU A 73 -3.67 23.22 -6.24
N GLN A 74 -3.68 22.80 -7.51
CA GLN A 74 -4.91 22.55 -8.26
C GLN A 74 -5.72 21.42 -7.63
N PHE A 75 -5.05 20.32 -7.23
CA PHE A 75 -5.69 19.23 -6.52
C PHE A 75 -6.38 19.70 -5.24
N PHE A 76 -5.70 20.49 -4.41
CA PHE A 76 -6.31 21.02 -3.18
C PHE A 76 -7.48 21.98 -3.45
N ARG A 77 -7.41 22.76 -4.53
CA ARG A 77 -8.56 23.62 -4.95
C ARG A 77 -9.79 22.78 -5.28
N LEU A 78 -9.62 21.74 -6.10
CA LEU A 78 -10.71 20.82 -6.46
C LEU A 78 -11.23 20.05 -5.24
N LEU A 79 -10.33 19.65 -4.36
CA LEU A 79 -10.67 18.89 -3.16
C LEU A 79 -11.59 19.68 -2.20
N LYS A 80 -11.56 21.00 -2.22
CA LYS A 80 -12.47 21.84 -1.41
C LYS A 80 -13.94 21.60 -1.71
N ALA A 81 -14.30 21.23 -2.94
CA ALA A 81 -15.68 20.92 -3.34
C ALA A 81 -16.12 19.49 -3.01
N ALA A 82 -15.19 18.63 -2.59
CA ALA A 82 -15.49 17.23 -2.26
C ALA A 82 -16.11 17.11 -0.86
N PRO A 83 -16.92 16.06 -0.60
CA PRO A 83 -17.40 15.72 0.74
C PRO A 83 -16.27 15.63 1.77
N MET A 84 -16.56 16.00 3.02
CA MET A 84 -15.56 16.15 4.09
C MET A 84 -14.71 14.88 4.28
N LYS A 85 -15.31 13.70 4.19
CA LYS A 85 -14.59 12.40 4.29
C LYS A 85 -13.45 12.25 3.27
N TYR A 86 -13.65 12.68 2.02
CA TYR A 86 -12.62 12.63 0.98
C TYR A 86 -11.57 13.72 1.16
N ARG A 87 -12.01 14.94 1.54
CA ARG A 87 -11.10 16.03 1.87
C ARG A 87 -10.14 15.62 2.97
N THR A 88 -10.67 15.06 4.06
CA THR A 88 -9.89 14.58 5.20
C THR A 88 -8.94 13.46 4.79
N PHE A 89 -9.43 12.45 4.08
CA PHE A 89 -8.64 11.31 3.65
C PHE A 89 -7.43 11.73 2.79
N PHE A 90 -7.68 12.50 1.73
CA PHE A 90 -6.60 12.89 0.82
C PHE A 90 -5.64 13.91 1.43
N THR A 91 -6.14 14.86 2.20
CA THR A 91 -5.27 15.79 2.92
C THR A 91 -4.36 15.03 3.89
N LEU A 92 -4.93 14.12 4.68
CA LEU A 92 -4.15 13.37 5.65
C LEU A 92 -3.09 12.49 4.99
N ILE A 93 -3.40 11.82 3.86
CA ILE A 93 -2.40 11.03 3.11
C ILE A 93 -1.25 11.91 2.61
N ILE A 94 -1.55 13.09 2.06
CA ILE A 94 -0.53 13.99 1.51
C ILE A 94 0.41 14.50 2.61
N TYR A 95 -0.14 14.89 3.76
CA TYR A 95 0.66 15.40 4.88
C TYR A 95 1.40 14.31 5.66
N SER A 96 0.86 13.10 5.73
CA SER A 96 1.41 12.03 6.57
C SER A 96 2.26 11.01 5.81
N GLY A 97 2.02 10.82 4.53
CA GLY A 97 2.62 9.72 3.76
C GLY A 97 2.19 8.33 4.25
N PHE A 98 1.06 8.21 4.93
CA PHE A 98 0.56 6.92 5.40
C PHE A 98 0.17 6.03 4.23
N ARG A 99 0.38 4.72 4.40
CA ARG A 99 -0.13 3.74 3.43
C ARG A 99 -1.66 3.72 3.47
N ARG A 100 -2.30 3.41 2.34
CA ARG A 100 -3.77 3.32 2.26
C ARG A 100 -4.37 2.44 3.36
N SER A 101 -3.79 1.28 3.62
CA SER A 101 -4.28 0.35 4.65
C SER A 101 -4.10 0.88 6.08
N GLU A 102 -3.07 1.67 6.35
CA GLU A 102 -2.85 2.36 7.62
C GLU A 102 -3.93 3.43 7.83
N MET A 103 -4.21 4.23 6.79
CA MET A 103 -5.27 5.24 6.82
C MET A 103 -6.65 4.65 7.09
N LEU A 104 -6.97 3.54 6.43
CA LEU A 104 -8.27 2.86 6.61
C LEU A 104 -8.39 2.15 7.95
N GLY A 105 -7.27 1.85 8.60
CA GLY A 105 -7.22 1.26 9.94
C GLY A 105 -7.14 2.27 11.08
N LEU A 106 -7.13 3.58 10.78
CA LEU A 106 -7.01 4.64 11.78
C LEU A 106 -8.33 4.80 12.55
N GLU A 107 -8.24 4.90 13.85
CA GLU A 107 -9.37 5.17 14.76
C GLU A 107 -9.18 6.50 15.48
N TRP A 108 -10.26 7.09 15.97
CA TRP A 108 -10.20 8.35 16.74
C TRP A 108 -9.36 8.25 17.99
N THR A 109 -9.27 7.06 18.60
CA THR A 109 -8.41 6.74 19.75
C THR A 109 -6.91 6.76 19.45
N ASP A 110 -6.54 6.81 18.17
CA ASP A 110 -5.14 6.89 17.73
C ASP A 110 -4.65 8.32 17.54
N ILE A 111 -5.54 9.31 17.73
CA ILE A 111 -5.30 10.72 17.47
C ILE A 111 -5.26 11.49 18.80
N ASP A 112 -4.08 12.03 19.10
CA ASP A 112 -3.87 12.98 20.18
C ASP A 112 -4.00 14.40 19.61
N PHE A 113 -5.17 15.00 19.82
CA PHE A 113 -5.46 16.35 19.34
C PHE A 113 -4.69 17.44 20.08
N GLU A 114 -4.31 17.22 21.34
CA GLU A 114 -3.59 18.19 22.16
C GLU A 114 -2.13 18.33 21.70
N ASN A 115 -1.46 17.20 21.49
CA ASN A 115 -0.08 17.15 21.05
C ASN A 115 0.09 17.13 19.52
N CYS A 116 -1.02 17.09 18.77
CA CYS A 116 -1.04 16.99 17.31
C CYS A 116 -0.35 15.72 16.78
N ILE A 117 -0.53 14.59 17.46
CA ILE A 117 0.12 13.32 17.13
C ILE A 117 -0.90 12.30 16.65
N ILE A 118 -0.55 11.57 15.58
CA ILE A 118 -1.28 10.39 15.10
C ILE A 118 -0.39 9.16 15.23
N SER A 119 -0.91 8.10 15.82
CA SER A 119 -0.21 6.84 16.06
C SER A 119 -0.76 5.73 15.16
N ILE A 120 0.09 5.14 14.31
CA ILE A 120 -0.29 4.00 13.49
C ILE A 120 -0.10 2.71 14.30
N LYS A 121 -1.20 2.04 14.61
CA LYS A 121 -1.22 0.81 15.41
C LYS A 121 -1.68 -0.40 14.60
N ARG A 122 -2.51 -0.18 13.56
CA ARG A 122 -3.16 -1.24 12.79
C ARG A 122 -3.31 -0.88 11.31
N THR A 123 -3.71 -1.86 10.53
CA THR A 123 -4.06 -1.71 9.10
C THR A 123 -5.43 -2.32 8.87
N SER A 124 -6.24 -1.71 8.01
CA SER A 124 -7.49 -2.30 7.52
C SER A 124 -7.30 -2.76 6.07
N ASN A 125 -7.69 -3.99 5.81
CA ASN A 125 -7.56 -4.65 4.52
C ASN A 125 -8.92 -5.25 4.12
N TYR A 126 -9.06 -5.55 2.83
CA TYR A 126 -10.24 -6.20 2.28
C TYR A 126 -9.82 -7.38 1.40
N THR A 127 -10.46 -8.52 1.61
CA THR A 127 -10.41 -9.67 0.69
C THR A 127 -11.83 -10.13 0.37
N ALA A 128 -12.03 -10.72 -0.82
CA ALA A 128 -13.34 -11.23 -1.20
C ALA A 128 -13.88 -12.31 -0.25
N GLU A 129 -12.99 -13.09 0.36
CA GLU A 129 -13.35 -14.19 1.27
C GLU A 129 -13.70 -13.71 2.68
N LYS A 130 -12.96 -12.71 3.21
CA LYS A 130 -13.08 -12.25 4.61
C LYS A 130 -13.84 -10.93 4.75
N GLY A 131 -14.12 -10.25 3.64
CA GLY A 131 -14.61 -8.86 3.70
C GLY A 131 -13.54 -7.91 4.23
N THR A 132 -13.96 -6.87 4.93
CA THR A 132 -13.05 -5.93 5.62
C THR A 132 -12.58 -6.53 6.93
N TYR A 133 -11.27 -6.56 7.13
CA TYR A 133 -10.66 -7.03 8.38
C TYR A 133 -9.50 -6.13 8.80
N THR A 134 -9.31 -6.05 10.11
CA THR A 134 -8.22 -5.31 10.73
C THR A 134 -7.10 -6.27 11.09
N ASP A 135 -5.87 -5.89 10.76
CA ASP A 135 -4.67 -6.64 11.12
C ASP A 135 -3.70 -5.73 11.89
N THR A 136 -2.97 -6.31 12.81
CA THR A 136 -1.87 -5.59 13.47
C THR A 136 -0.77 -5.33 12.44
N THR A 137 -0.03 -4.24 12.61
CA THR A 137 1.11 -3.98 11.73
C THR A 137 2.11 -5.14 11.80
N LYS A 138 2.50 -5.69 10.64
CA LYS A 138 3.35 -6.90 10.48
C LYS A 138 4.64 -6.92 11.31
N THR A 139 5.10 -5.78 11.78
CA THR A 139 6.31 -5.66 12.61
C THR A 139 6.16 -4.52 13.61
N LYS A 140 6.80 -4.63 14.79
CA LYS A 140 6.91 -3.52 15.76
C LYS A 140 7.48 -2.24 15.14
N ARG A 141 8.32 -2.34 14.10
CA ARG A 141 8.86 -1.20 13.34
C ARG A 141 7.81 -0.44 12.51
N SER A 142 6.67 -1.05 12.23
CA SER A 142 5.58 -0.41 11.47
C SER A 142 4.68 0.44 12.37
N GLN A 143 4.76 0.27 13.70
CA GLN A 143 4.11 1.16 14.65
C GLN A 143 4.97 2.44 14.74
N ARG A 144 4.35 3.55 14.40
CA ARG A 144 4.99 4.86 14.46
C ARG A 144 3.98 5.94 14.77
N SER A 145 4.46 6.99 15.37
CA SER A 145 3.68 8.20 15.61
C SER A 145 4.24 9.34 14.77
N LEU A 146 3.37 10.18 14.27
CA LEU A 146 3.72 11.33 13.45
C LEU A 146 3.03 12.57 14.00
N LYS A 147 3.79 13.64 14.19
CA LYS A 147 3.25 14.96 14.52
C LYS A 147 2.83 15.66 13.24
N LEU A 148 1.60 16.15 13.20
CA LEU A 148 1.02 16.81 12.04
C LEU A 148 0.77 18.31 12.32
N PRO A 149 0.71 19.13 11.26
CA PRO A 149 0.35 20.55 11.40
C PRO A 149 -1.04 20.72 12.03
N SER A 150 -1.19 21.77 12.86
CA SER A 150 -2.45 22.07 13.55
C SER A 150 -3.64 22.28 12.61
N ILE A 151 -3.40 22.73 11.38
CA ILE A 151 -4.45 22.89 10.36
C ILE A 151 -5.06 21.53 9.97
N VAL A 152 -4.25 20.47 9.87
CA VAL A 152 -4.71 19.11 9.58
C VAL A 152 -5.48 18.54 10.76
N MET A 153 -5.00 18.79 11.98
CA MET A 153 -5.67 18.32 13.20
C MET A 153 -7.02 19.00 13.40
N ARG A 154 -7.15 20.28 13.06
CA ARG A 154 -8.42 21.00 13.07
C ARG A 154 -9.41 20.39 12.10
N MET A 155 -8.99 20.13 10.86
CA MET A 155 -9.84 19.48 9.86
C MET A 155 -10.28 18.08 10.32
N LEU A 156 -9.42 17.31 10.98
CA LEU A 156 -9.77 16.01 11.56
C LEU A 156 -10.84 16.16 12.66
N LYS A 157 -10.74 17.18 13.48
CA LYS A 157 -11.72 17.45 14.54
C LYS A 157 -13.08 17.84 13.95
N ASP A 158 -13.10 18.65 12.90
CA ASP A 158 -14.32 19.01 12.19
C ASP A 158 -14.97 17.77 11.56
N TYR A 159 -14.18 16.90 10.95
CA TYR A 159 -14.67 15.64 10.39
C TYR A 159 -15.19 14.68 11.49
N GLN A 160 -14.56 14.61 12.64
CA GLN A 160 -15.06 13.82 13.77
C GLN A 160 -16.46 14.27 14.21
N ILE A 161 -16.70 15.57 14.25
CA ILE A 161 -18.01 16.14 14.61
C ILE A 161 -19.05 15.74 13.55
N GLU A 162 -18.73 15.91 12.26
CA GLU A 162 -19.63 15.55 11.14
C GLU A 162 -19.95 14.04 11.18
N GLN A 163 -18.94 13.18 11.31
CA GLN A 163 -19.12 11.73 11.36
C GLN A 163 -19.98 11.30 12.55
N ASN A 164 -19.75 11.90 13.74
CA ASN A 164 -20.55 11.60 14.92
C ASN A 164 -22.01 12.02 14.75
N ALA A 165 -22.29 13.13 14.05
CA ALA A 165 -23.65 13.56 13.72
C ALA A 165 -24.31 12.59 12.73
N GLU A 166 -23.57 12.14 11.70
CA GLU A 166 -24.05 11.14 10.74
C GLU A 166 -24.39 9.81 11.42
N ILE A 167 -23.49 9.30 12.27
CA ILE A 167 -23.73 8.05 13.03
C ILE A 167 -24.98 8.15 13.91
N LYS A 168 -25.14 9.27 14.60
CA LYS A 168 -26.36 9.52 15.43
C LYS A 168 -27.63 9.52 14.59
N SER A 169 -27.60 10.11 13.41
CA SER A 169 -28.74 10.14 12.48
C SER A 169 -29.12 8.75 11.97
N LEU A 170 -28.14 7.86 11.77
CA LEU A 170 -28.36 6.49 11.31
C LEU A 170 -28.78 5.53 12.43
N GLY A 171 -28.32 5.77 13.65
CA GLY A 171 -28.62 4.94 14.82
C GLY A 171 -30.03 5.15 15.43
N ASN A 172 -30.75 6.15 14.97
CA ASN A 172 -32.12 6.43 15.38
C ASN A 172 -33.18 5.85 14.41
N LYS A 173 -32.79 4.86 13.60
CA LYS A 173 -33.69 4.13 12.71
C LYS A 173 -33.89 2.70 13.24
#